data_84e83899c23332efb3cbdafb69770d83
#
_entry.id   84e83899c23332efb3cbdafb69770d83
#
_cell.length_a   1.000
_cell.length_b   1.000
_cell.length_c   1.000
_cell.angle_alpha   90.00
_cell.angle_beta   90.00
_cell.angle_gamma   90.00
#
_symmetry.space_group_name_H-M   'P 1'
#
loop_
_entity.id
_entity.type
_entity.pdbx_description
1 polymer ?
#
loop_
_entity_poly.entity_id
_entity_poly.type
_entity_poly.pdbx_seq_one_letter_code
_entity_poly.pdbx_strand_id
1 'polypeptide(L)'
;SGKVSSLWRYDRINRKYMDTEEKQPQSKVFSLGYEFIEKNNSSDNWLLHIETFDPHEPFFVKDKYLNQYNDTYEGQEFDWPRGEVKESPEAVEHIRKKYAALISMCDKNLGMILDLMDKNNMWEDTMLIVGTDHGFLLGEHGWWGKNLMPYYNEIANTPLFIWDPRSKKKNERRKSIVQMIDWAPTLLDFFDVPVPESMKGKSLKQTIETDTPVREECIYGVHGGHVNMYDGKYTYMKAPAFKENKPLYNYTLMPMHMNKLFSIDEIKDVELSE
;
A
#
# COMPACT_ATOMS: atom_id res chain seq x y z
N SER A 1 -12.64 26.90 15.27
CA SER A 1 -11.48 27.17 14.39
C SER A 1 -10.51 26.01 14.52
N GLY A 2 -10.71 24.97 13.69
CA GLY A 2 -9.79 23.83 13.63
C GLY A 2 -8.42 24.28 13.12
N LYS A 3 -7.36 23.93 13.86
CA LYS A 3 -6.00 24.08 13.36
C LYS A 3 -5.85 23.18 12.13
N VAL A 4 -5.78 23.78 10.96
CA VAL A 4 -5.43 23.06 9.72
C VAL A 4 -4.06 22.45 9.97
N SER A 5 -3.93 21.12 9.82
CA SER A 5 -2.64 20.45 10.01
C SER A 5 -1.60 21.02 9.05
N SER A 6 -0.33 21.01 9.45
CA SER A 6 0.78 21.49 8.62
C SER A 6 0.81 20.75 7.27
N LEU A 7 0.47 19.45 7.24
CA LEU A 7 0.38 18.64 6.04
C LEU A 7 -0.63 19.20 5.01
N TRP A 8 -1.81 19.64 5.45
CA TRP A 8 -2.82 20.28 4.61
C TRP A 8 -2.33 21.56 3.93
N ARG A 9 -1.54 22.32 4.64
CA ARG A 9 -0.96 23.56 4.13
C ARG A 9 0.08 23.29 3.05
N TYR A 10 0.94 22.30 3.26
CA TYR A 10 1.95 21.89 2.26
C TYR A 10 1.32 21.27 1.04
N ASP A 11 0.30 20.44 1.18
CA ASP A 11 -0.42 19.86 0.08
C ASP A 11 -0.96 20.92 -0.89
N ARG A 12 -1.68 21.94 -0.38
CA ARG A 12 -2.18 23.05 -1.20
C ARG A 12 -1.08 23.84 -1.93
N ILE A 13 0.09 23.95 -1.32
CA ILE A 13 1.24 24.59 -1.96
C ILE A 13 1.75 23.68 -3.08
N ASN A 14 1.90 22.41 -2.82
CA ASN A 14 2.44 21.41 -3.77
C ASN A 14 1.56 21.24 -5.00
N ARG A 15 0.23 21.28 -4.87
CA ARG A 15 -0.70 21.20 -6.00
C ARG A 15 -0.47 22.25 -7.08
N LYS A 16 0.07 23.42 -6.72
CA LYS A 16 0.43 24.48 -7.68
C LYS A 16 1.56 24.05 -8.63
N TYR A 17 2.37 23.09 -8.21
CA TYR A 17 3.47 22.54 -9.01
C TYR A 17 3.10 21.25 -9.74
N MET A 18 1.86 20.75 -9.54
CA MET A 18 1.30 19.56 -10.17
C MET A 18 0.22 19.94 -11.20
N ASP A 19 0.46 21.00 -11.99
CA ASP A 19 -0.48 21.56 -12.97
C ASP A 19 -0.68 20.63 -14.18
N THR A 20 0.34 19.85 -14.54
CA THR A 20 0.25 18.81 -15.57
C THR A 20 0.39 17.41 -14.96
N GLU A 21 -0.02 16.38 -15.71
CA GLU A 21 0.08 14.99 -15.25
C GLU A 21 1.53 14.54 -15.06
N GLU A 22 2.41 14.95 -15.96
CA GLU A 22 3.83 14.60 -15.94
C GLU A 22 4.55 15.15 -14.71
N LYS A 23 4.00 16.22 -14.11
CA LYS A 23 4.52 16.82 -12.88
C LYS A 23 4.01 16.17 -11.61
N GLN A 24 3.03 15.28 -11.71
CA GLN A 24 2.55 14.53 -10.53
C GLN A 24 3.63 13.56 -10.04
N PRO A 25 3.78 13.39 -8.71
CA PRO A 25 4.79 12.49 -8.12
C PRO A 25 4.71 11.08 -8.70
N GLN A 26 3.52 10.52 -8.84
CA GLN A 26 3.31 9.19 -9.40
C GLN A 26 3.85 9.07 -10.83
N SER A 27 3.48 10.00 -11.71
CA SER A 27 3.95 9.98 -13.10
C SER A 27 5.47 10.07 -13.20
N LYS A 28 6.11 10.86 -12.31
CA LYS A 28 7.57 10.94 -12.24
C LYS A 28 8.21 9.63 -11.79
N VAL A 29 7.67 9.01 -10.75
CA VAL A 29 8.18 7.73 -10.25
C VAL A 29 8.07 6.65 -11.33
N PHE A 30 6.92 6.53 -12.00
CA PHE A 30 6.76 5.59 -13.09
C PHE A 30 7.68 5.90 -14.29
N SER A 31 7.89 7.17 -14.62
CA SER A 31 8.83 7.57 -15.69
C SER A 31 10.27 7.16 -15.38
N LEU A 32 10.70 7.31 -14.13
CA LEU A 32 12.02 6.85 -13.68
C LEU A 32 12.13 5.31 -13.70
N GLY A 33 11.07 4.60 -13.28
CA GLY A 33 11.01 3.15 -13.39
C GLY A 33 11.07 2.67 -14.84
N TYR A 34 10.34 3.34 -15.74
CA TYR A 34 10.36 3.08 -17.17
C TYR A 34 11.77 3.27 -17.73
N GLU A 35 12.41 4.41 -17.43
CA GLU A 35 13.79 4.70 -17.86
C GLU A 35 14.79 3.65 -17.36
N PHE A 36 14.64 3.21 -16.09
CA PHE A 36 15.49 2.15 -15.55
C PHE A 36 15.35 0.86 -16.35
N ILE A 37 14.11 0.42 -16.63
CA ILE A 37 13.86 -0.79 -17.41
C ILE A 37 14.43 -0.66 -18.82
N GLU A 38 14.19 0.47 -19.52
CA GLU A 38 14.75 0.68 -20.88
C GLU A 38 16.28 0.56 -20.93
N LYS A 39 16.96 1.05 -19.87
CA LYS A 39 18.42 1.00 -19.81
C LYS A 39 18.99 -0.36 -19.38
N ASN A 40 18.18 -1.17 -18.69
CA ASN A 40 18.65 -2.41 -18.07
C ASN A 40 17.96 -3.68 -18.58
N ASN A 41 17.07 -3.59 -19.59
CA ASN A 41 16.33 -4.73 -20.12
C ASN A 41 17.20 -5.86 -20.71
N SER A 42 18.44 -5.56 -21.05
CA SER A 42 19.42 -6.54 -21.51
C SER A 42 20.40 -7.00 -20.42
N SER A 43 20.26 -6.47 -19.22
CA SER A 43 21.07 -6.85 -18.05
C SER A 43 20.33 -7.89 -17.23
N ASP A 44 21.06 -8.69 -16.49
CA ASP A 44 20.52 -9.71 -15.59
C ASP A 44 20.67 -9.31 -14.11
N ASN A 45 19.96 -10.01 -13.22
CA ASN A 45 20.08 -9.90 -11.76
C ASN A 45 19.81 -8.47 -11.21
N TRP A 46 18.77 -7.81 -11.69
CA TRP A 46 18.32 -6.55 -11.13
C TRP A 46 16.97 -6.68 -10.41
N LEU A 47 16.76 -5.84 -9.41
CA LEU A 47 15.50 -5.63 -8.72
C LEU A 47 15.11 -4.16 -8.83
N LEU A 48 13.90 -3.90 -9.31
CA LEU A 48 13.31 -2.56 -9.34
C LEU A 48 12.08 -2.51 -8.45
N HIS A 49 12.05 -1.57 -7.51
CA HIS A 49 10.88 -1.25 -6.70
C HIS A 49 10.33 0.11 -7.13
N ILE A 50 9.10 0.12 -7.68
CA ILE A 50 8.36 1.33 -8.03
C ILE A 50 7.30 1.56 -6.96
N GLU A 51 7.56 2.48 -6.04
CA GLU A 51 6.66 2.84 -4.96
C GLU A 51 6.00 4.19 -5.25
N THR A 52 4.67 4.23 -5.20
CA THR A 52 3.89 5.44 -5.44
C THR A 52 2.96 5.73 -4.28
N PHE A 53 2.65 7.00 -4.07
CA PHE A 53 1.79 7.45 -2.99
C PHE A 53 0.30 7.24 -3.30
N ASP A 54 -0.12 7.48 -4.54
CA ASP A 54 -1.51 7.27 -4.95
C ASP A 54 -1.90 5.78 -4.96
N PRO A 55 -3.13 5.47 -4.59
CA PRO A 55 -4.32 6.33 -4.39
C PRO A 55 -4.53 6.83 -2.94
N HIS A 56 -3.48 7.11 -2.19
CA HIS A 56 -3.55 7.65 -0.84
C HIS A 56 -4.26 9.01 -0.79
N GLU A 57 -4.91 9.33 0.31
CA GLU A 57 -5.45 10.68 0.55
C GLU A 57 -4.32 11.73 0.70
N PRO A 58 -4.51 12.97 0.24
CA PRO A 58 -5.72 13.58 -0.29
C PRO A 58 -6.05 13.10 -1.71
N PHE A 59 -7.34 12.89 -1.99
CA PHE A 59 -7.79 12.41 -3.29
C PHE A 59 -7.78 13.54 -4.33
N PHE A 60 -6.58 13.97 -4.68
CA PHE A 60 -6.34 14.99 -5.69
C PHE A 60 -6.09 14.34 -7.05
N VAL A 61 -7.07 14.46 -7.94
CA VAL A 61 -7.05 13.82 -9.24
C VAL A 61 -7.33 14.85 -10.34
N LYS A 62 -6.84 14.63 -11.56
CA LYS A 62 -7.12 15.47 -12.73
C LYS A 62 -8.51 15.20 -13.27
N ASP A 63 -9.19 16.24 -13.75
CA ASP A 63 -10.56 16.17 -14.28
C ASP A 63 -10.71 15.10 -15.36
N LYS A 64 -9.72 14.87 -16.19
CA LYS A 64 -9.76 13.83 -17.24
C LYS A 64 -10.02 12.41 -16.71
N TYR A 65 -9.62 12.11 -15.46
CA TYR A 65 -9.90 10.84 -14.82
C TYR A 65 -11.26 10.88 -14.12
N LEU A 66 -11.56 11.97 -13.41
CA LEU A 66 -12.84 12.12 -12.71
C LEU A 66 -14.04 12.13 -13.67
N ASN A 67 -13.89 12.75 -14.84
CA ASN A 67 -14.92 12.81 -15.88
C ASN A 67 -15.34 11.42 -16.41
N GLN A 68 -14.49 10.40 -16.25
CA GLN A 68 -14.85 9.03 -16.64
C GLN A 68 -15.95 8.43 -15.75
N TYR A 69 -16.17 8.99 -14.57
CA TYR A 69 -17.12 8.51 -13.57
C TYR A 69 -18.40 9.32 -13.50
N ASN A 70 -18.63 10.24 -14.47
CA ASN A 70 -19.84 11.09 -14.53
C ASN A 70 -20.12 11.77 -13.18
N ASP A 71 -19.12 12.39 -12.59
CA ASP A 71 -19.28 13.10 -11.34
C ASP A 71 -20.00 14.43 -11.58
N THR A 72 -21.08 14.66 -10.82
CA THR A 72 -21.93 15.84 -10.93
C THR A 72 -22.03 16.59 -9.60
N TYR A 73 -21.11 16.32 -8.68
CA TYR A 73 -21.13 16.94 -7.36
C TYR A 73 -20.71 18.40 -7.44
N GLU A 74 -21.57 19.29 -6.95
CA GLU A 74 -21.36 20.76 -6.89
C GLU A 74 -21.19 21.28 -5.45
N GLY A 75 -21.04 20.37 -4.49
CA GLY A 75 -20.90 20.72 -3.08
C GLY A 75 -19.49 21.22 -2.71
N GLN A 76 -19.28 21.35 -1.42
CA GLN A 76 -17.97 21.73 -0.89
C GLN A 76 -16.91 20.69 -1.25
N GLU A 77 -15.77 21.14 -1.76
CA GLU A 77 -14.61 20.26 -2.07
C GLU A 77 -14.12 19.54 -0.82
N PHE A 78 -14.05 18.22 -0.92
CA PHE A 78 -13.69 17.33 0.16
C PHE A 78 -12.85 16.18 -0.40
N ASP A 79 -11.57 16.15 -0.12
CA ASP A 79 -10.63 15.20 -0.69
C ASP A 79 -9.73 14.50 0.35
N TRP A 80 -9.95 14.80 1.64
CA TRP A 80 -9.23 14.15 2.74
C TRP A 80 -10.21 13.60 3.79
N PRO A 81 -10.95 12.54 3.46
CA PRO A 81 -11.91 11.96 4.39
C PRO A 81 -11.22 11.27 5.57
N ARG A 82 -11.77 11.46 6.77
CA ARG A 82 -11.22 10.88 7.99
C ARG A 82 -12.24 10.78 9.11
N GLY A 83 -12.26 9.65 9.82
CA GLY A 83 -13.11 9.43 10.98
C GLY A 83 -14.50 8.90 10.61
N GLU A 84 -15.51 9.19 11.44
CA GLU A 84 -16.89 8.81 11.15
C GLU A 84 -17.44 9.59 9.96
N VAL A 85 -18.25 8.92 9.14
CA VAL A 85 -18.95 9.55 8.02
C VAL A 85 -20.02 10.48 8.55
N LYS A 86 -19.92 11.77 8.17
CA LYS A 86 -20.89 12.84 8.53
C LYS A 86 -21.43 13.57 7.31
N GLU A 87 -20.90 13.22 6.17
CA GLU A 87 -21.18 13.83 4.89
C GLU A 87 -22.49 13.29 4.31
N SER A 88 -23.06 14.05 3.37
CA SER A 88 -24.25 13.61 2.64
C SER A 88 -23.93 12.42 1.72
N PRO A 89 -24.92 11.60 1.33
CA PRO A 89 -24.71 10.50 0.38
C PRO A 89 -24.05 10.94 -0.92
N GLU A 90 -24.39 12.14 -1.43
CA GLU A 90 -23.81 12.71 -2.65
C GLU A 90 -22.31 13.02 -2.47
N ALA A 91 -21.92 13.56 -1.31
CA ALA A 91 -20.53 13.83 -0.98
C ALA A 91 -19.74 12.52 -0.83
N VAL A 92 -20.32 11.49 -0.21
CA VAL A 92 -19.73 10.15 -0.10
C VAL A 92 -19.46 9.57 -1.49
N GLU A 93 -20.45 9.64 -2.39
CA GLU A 93 -20.31 9.14 -3.75
C GLU A 93 -19.26 9.91 -4.55
N HIS A 94 -19.21 11.23 -4.39
CA HIS A 94 -18.15 12.06 -4.98
C HIS A 94 -16.74 11.60 -4.56
N ILE A 95 -16.51 11.35 -3.28
CA ILE A 95 -15.23 10.86 -2.76
C ILE A 95 -14.89 9.49 -3.35
N ARG A 96 -15.85 8.58 -3.46
CA ARG A 96 -15.66 7.27 -4.11
C ARG A 96 -15.24 7.40 -5.56
N LYS A 97 -15.85 8.32 -6.31
CA LYS A 97 -15.47 8.62 -7.69
C LYS A 97 -14.08 9.22 -7.80
N LYS A 98 -13.70 10.12 -6.89
CA LYS A 98 -12.30 10.64 -6.83
C LYS A 98 -11.29 9.53 -6.57
N TYR A 99 -11.57 8.63 -5.64
CA TYR A 99 -10.72 7.47 -5.38
C TYR A 99 -10.63 6.55 -6.62
N ALA A 100 -11.75 6.23 -7.25
CA ALA A 100 -11.77 5.44 -8.48
C ALA A 100 -10.99 6.11 -9.62
N ALA A 101 -11.08 7.43 -9.74
CA ALA A 101 -10.31 8.20 -10.71
C ALA A 101 -8.79 8.15 -10.44
N LEU A 102 -8.36 8.14 -9.17
CA LEU A 102 -6.95 7.91 -8.80
C LEU A 102 -6.51 6.49 -9.18
N ILE A 103 -7.34 5.47 -8.95
CA ILE A 103 -7.06 4.10 -9.40
C ILE A 103 -6.90 4.05 -10.92
N SER A 104 -7.73 4.76 -11.71
CA SER A 104 -7.57 4.85 -13.16
C SER A 104 -6.24 5.49 -13.57
N MET A 105 -5.76 6.45 -12.80
CA MET A 105 -4.42 7.02 -13.02
C MET A 105 -3.31 6.03 -12.68
N CYS A 106 -3.45 5.28 -11.60
CA CYS A 106 -2.52 4.20 -11.23
C CYS A 106 -2.45 3.12 -12.32
N ASP A 107 -3.61 2.67 -12.79
CA ASP A 107 -3.76 1.66 -13.85
C ASP A 107 -3.07 2.11 -15.16
N LYS A 108 -3.29 3.35 -15.58
CA LYS A 108 -2.61 3.92 -16.75
C LYS A 108 -1.08 3.89 -16.59
N ASN A 109 -0.56 4.30 -15.44
CA ASN A 109 0.88 4.32 -15.21
C ASN A 109 1.47 2.91 -15.16
N LEU A 110 0.77 1.96 -14.53
CA LEU A 110 1.15 0.55 -14.57
C LEU A 110 1.13 0.03 -16.01
N GLY A 111 0.12 0.39 -16.81
CA GLY A 111 0.01 0.01 -18.22
C GLY A 111 1.25 0.34 -19.02
N MET A 112 1.91 1.50 -18.77
CA MET A 112 3.16 1.85 -19.44
C MET A 112 4.29 0.86 -19.14
N ILE A 113 4.36 0.31 -17.93
CA ILE A 113 5.35 -0.72 -17.58
C ILE A 113 5.01 -2.06 -18.24
N LEU A 114 3.72 -2.42 -18.25
CA LEU A 114 3.27 -3.65 -18.91
C LEU A 114 3.56 -3.62 -20.42
N ASP A 115 3.28 -2.51 -21.11
CA ASP A 115 3.58 -2.29 -22.52
C ASP A 115 5.10 -2.40 -22.79
N LEU A 116 5.93 -1.92 -21.85
CA LEU A 116 7.38 -2.03 -21.95
C LEU A 116 7.86 -3.47 -21.77
N MET A 117 7.24 -4.22 -20.84
CA MET A 117 7.51 -5.64 -20.65
C MET A 117 7.10 -6.46 -21.89
N ASP A 118 5.96 -6.14 -22.52
CA ASP A 118 5.54 -6.75 -23.79
C ASP A 118 6.54 -6.44 -24.90
N LYS A 119 6.92 -5.19 -25.07
CA LYS A 119 7.86 -4.73 -26.11
C LYS A 119 9.20 -5.44 -26.03
N ASN A 120 9.70 -5.70 -24.82
CA ASN A 120 11.02 -6.28 -24.58
C ASN A 120 10.98 -7.79 -24.28
N ASN A 121 9.82 -8.45 -24.41
CA ASN A 121 9.63 -9.87 -24.12
C ASN A 121 10.07 -10.30 -22.71
N MET A 122 9.86 -9.40 -21.72
CA MET A 122 10.35 -9.61 -20.34
C MET A 122 9.57 -10.66 -19.54
N TRP A 123 8.41 -11.09 -20.04
CA TRP A 123 7.61 -12.14 -19.41
C TRP A 123 8.29 -13.51 -19.33
N GLU A 124 9.37 -13.72 -20.08
CA GLU A 124 10.09 -15.00 -20.10
C GLU A 124 11.04 -15.18 -18.90
N ASP A 125 11.52 -14.08 -18.31
CA ASP A 125 12.56 -14.11 -17.27
C ASP A 125 12.33 -13.13 -16.10
N THR A 126 11.40 -12.20 -16.23
CA THR A 126 11.16 -11.15 -15.23
C THR A 126 9.91 -11.44 -14.40
N MET A 127 10.04 -11.49 -13.08
CA MET A 127 8.93 -11.54 -12.16
C MET A 127 8.31 -10.15 -12.00
N LEU A 128 6.98 -10.07 -12.00
CA LEU A 128 6.24 -8.86 -11.66
C LEU A 128 5.36 -9.10 -10.43
N ILE A 129 5.48 -8.23 -9.43
CA ILE A 129 4.58 -8.19 -8.26
C ILE A 129 3.92 -6.82 -8.22
N VAL A 130 2.58 -6.80 -8.18
CA VAL A 130 1.78 -5.58 -8.02
C VAL A 130 0.88 -5.74 -6.80
N GLY A 131 0.95 -4.80 -5.88
CA GLY A 131 0.15 -4.82 -4.67
C GLY A 131 0.13 -3.49 -3.94
N THR A 132 -0.47 -3.46 -2.76
CA THR A 132 -0.51 -2.30 -1.87
C THR A 132 -0.35 -2.74 -0.42
N ASP A 133 0.03 -1.82 0.46
CA ASP A 133 0.28 -2.07 1.88
C ASP A 133 -1.01 -2.28 2.68
N HIS A 134 -2.06 -1.53 2.41
CA HIS A 134 -3.38 -1.62 3.05
C HIS A 134 -4.46 -0.99 2.17
N GLY A 135 -5.72 -1.27 2.49
CA GLY A 135 -6.88 -0.62 1.90
C GLY A 135 -7.29 0.66 2.64
N PHE A 136 -8.50 1.12 2.32
CA PHE A 136 -9.07 2.35 2.84
C PHE A 136 -10.61 2.22 2.88
N LEU A 137 -11.25 2.61 3.98
CA LEU A 137 -12.71 2.69 4.06
C LEU A 137 -13.19 3.97 3.37
N LEU A 138 -14.08 3.79 2.42
CA LEU A 138 -14.72 4.85 1.63
C LEU A 138 -16.19 5.04 2.03
N GLY A 139 -16.45 5.03 3.34
CA GLY A 139 -17.78 5.13 3.92
C GLY A 139 -18.38 3.80 4.35
N GLU A 140 -17.73 2.67 4.09
CA GLU A 140 -18.13 1.37 4.61
C GLU A 140 -18.10 1.39 6.13
N HIS A 141 -19.04 0.67 6.77
CA HIS A 141 -19.19 0.61 8.23
C HIS A 141 -19.39 1.99 8.91
N GLY A 142 -19.71 3.05 8.12
CA GLY A 142 -19.84 4.42 8.62
C GLY A 142 -18.51 5.12 8.89
N TRP A 143 -17.41 4.68 8.29
CA TRP A 143 -16.08 5.21 8.53
C TRP A 143 -15.34 5.62 7.25
N TRP A 144 -14.47 6.62 7.43
CA TRP A 144 -13.44 7.02 6.49
C TRP A 144 -12.06 6.67 7.01
N GLY A 145 -11.21 6.09 6.16
CA GLY A 145 -9.80 5.95 6.47
C GLY A 145 -9.36 4.53 6.81
N LYS A 146 -8.30 4.43 7.60
CA LYS A 146 -7.56 3.17 7.77
C LYS A 146 -6.97 2.92 9.17
N ASN A 147 -7.02 3.90 10.08
CA ASN A 147 -6.28 3.81 11.36
C ASN A 147 -7.05 4.22 12.61
N LEU A 148 -8.34 4.57 12.51
CA LEU A 148 -9.17 5.01 13.64
C LEU A 148 -10.25 3.98 14.04
N MET A 149 -10.49 2.98 13.22
CA MET A 149 -11.53 1.98 13.33
C MET A 149 -10.93 0.57 13.41
N PRO A 150 -11.72 -0.47 13.74
CA PRO A 150 -11.27 -1.85 13.59
C PRO A 150 -10.78 -2.15 12.17
N TYR A 151 -9.85 -3.08 12.03
CA TYR A 151 -9.31 -3.46 10.72
C TYR A 151 -10.29 -4.37 10.00
N TYR A 152 -11.26 -3.76 9.31
CA TYR A 152 -12.20 -4.44 8.46
C TYR A 152 -11.53 -5.04 7.22
N ASN A 153 -12.25 -5.92 6.54
CA ASN A 153 -11.76 -6.63 5.36
C ASN A 153 -11.31 -5.67 4.24
N GLU A 154 -11.99 -4.55 4.06
CA GLU A 154 -11.67 -3.52 3.06
C GLU A 154 -10.30 -2.87 3.31
N ILE A 155 -9.79 -2.93 4.53
CA ILE A 155 -8.44 -2.45 4.89
C ILE A 155 -7.41 -3.56 4.77
N ALA A 156 -7.75 -4.78 5.18
CA ALA A 156 -6.81 -5.88 5.37
C ALA A 156 -6.65 -6.79 4.14
N ASN A 157 -7.71 -6.96 3.34
CA ASN A 157 -7.69 -7.81 2.15
C ASN A 157 -7.25 -7.02 0.92
N THR A 158 -5.95 -6.80 0.81
CA THR A 158 -5.34 -6.00 -0.25
C THR A 158 -5.16 -6.79 -1.54
N PRO A 159 -5.25 -6.12 -2.72
CA PRO A 159 -4.95 -6.76 -3.99
C PRO A 159 -3.49 -7.19 -4.07
N LEU A 160 -3.25 -8.37 -4.63
CA LEU A 160 -1.92 -8.89 -4.95
C LEU A 160 -1.97 -9.62 -6.29
N PHE A 161 -1.16 -9.16 -7.23
CA PHE A 161 -0.99 -9.80 -8.53
C PHE A 161 0.47 -10.19 -8.69
N ILE A 162 0.71 -11.44 -9.08
CA ILE A 162 2.06 -11.95 -9.29
C ILE A 162 2.13 -12.66 -10.64
N TRP A 163 3.09 -12.25 -11.45
CA TRP A 163 3.60 -13.03 -12.56
C TRP A 163 4.95 -13.64 -12.17
N ASP A 164 5.05 -14.94 -12.23
CA ASP A 164 6.29 -15.67 -12.03
C ASP A 164 6.64 -16.43 -13.30
N PRO A 165 7.71 -16.04 -14.03
CA PRO A 165 8.10 -16.67 -15.30
C PRO A 165 8.45 -18.16 -15.14
N ARG A 166 8.82 -18.61 -13.95
CA ARG A 166 9.15 -20.01 -13.67
C ARG A 166 7.89 -20.90 -13.75
N SER A 167 6.75 -20.41 -13.28
CA SER A 167 5.47 -21.13 -13.29
C SER A 167 4.64 -20.87 -14.54
N LYS A 168 4.75 -19.67 -15.13
CA LYS A 168 3.95 -19.18 -16.28
C LYS A 168 2.43 -19.27 -16.07
N LYS A 169 1.97 -19.26 -14.82
CA LYS A 169 0.55 -19.29 -14.46
C LYS A 169 -0.09 -17.94 -14.72
N LYS A 170 -1.21 -17.93 -15.44
CA LYS A 170 -1.96 -16.72 -15.81
C LYS A 170 -3.46 -16.97 -15.74
N ASN A 171 -4.24 -15.89 -15.53
CA ASN A 171 -5.70 -15.93 -15.45
C ASN A 171 -6.24 -16.86 -14.35
N GLU A 172 -5.47 -17.05 -13.29
CA GLU A 172 -5.83 -17.91 -12.16
C GLU A 172 -5.94 -17.08 -10.87
N ARG A 173 -6.85 -17.48 -10.00
CA ARG A 173 -6.98 -16.92 -8.65
C ARG A 173 -6.54 -17.93 -7.63
N ARG A 174 -5.74 -17.49 -6.65
CA ARG A 174 -5.35 -18.30 -5.50
C ARG A 174 -6.25 -17.96 -4.32
N LYS A 175 -6.55 -18.98 -3.50
CA LYS A 175 -7.39 -18.84 -2.30
C LYS A 175 -6.58 -18.92 -1.01
N SER A 176 -5.35 -19.39 -1.11
CA SER A 176 -4.44 -19.50 0.03
C SER A 176 -4.20 -18.16 0.69
N ILE A 177 -4.13 -18.14 2.02
CA ILE A 177 -3.83 -16.95 2.80
C ILE A 177 -2.37 -16.57 2.61
N VAL A 178 -2.12 -15.34 2.18
CA VAL A 178 -0.80 -14.74 2.01
C VAL A 178 -0.73 -13.40 2.73
N GLN A 179 0.47 -12.96 3.06
CA GLN A 179 0.71 -11.68 3.73
C GLN A 179 1.88 -10.95 3.09
N MET A 180 1.97 -9.64 3.28
CA MET A 180 3.09 -8.83 2.75
C MET A 180 4.47 -9.31 3.21
N ILE A 181 4.57 -9.91 4.41
CA ILE A 181 5.82 -10.50 4.89
C ILE A 181 6.35 -11.63 3.99
N ASP A 182 5.53 -12.17 3.09
CA ASP A 182 5.89 -13.24 2.16
C ASP A 182 6.56 -12.72 0.89
N TRP A 183 6.49 -11.41 0.61
CA TRP A 183 7.05 -10.84 -0.62
C TRP A 183 8.58 -10.94 -0.63
N ALA A 184 9.23 -10.53 0.46
CA ALA A 184 10.68 -10.59 0.54
C ALA A 184 11.24 -12.02 0.41
N PRO A 185 10.74 -13.06 1.13
CA PRO A 185 11.20 -14.43 0.92
C PRO A 185 10.84 -14.96 -0.48
N THR A 186 9.78 -14.48 -1.12
CA THR A 186 9.44 -14.86 -2.51
C THR A 186 10.46 -14.30 -3.49
N LEU A 187 10.90 -13.05 -3.30
CA LEU A 187 11.94 -12.42 -4.09
C LEU A 187 13.29 -13.10 -3.88
N LEU A 188 13.67 -13.40 -2.64
CA LEU A 188 14.91 -14.13 -2.35
C LEU A 188 14.92 -15.51 -3.03
N ASP A 189 13.80 -16.25 -2.94
CA ASP A 189 13.65 -17.55 -3.63
C ASP A 189 13.72 -17.41 -5.17
N PHE A 190 13.23 -16.29 -5.71
CA PHE A 190 13.33 -16.03 -7.15
C PHE A 190 14.77 -15.84 -7.62
N PHE A 191 15.62 -15.22 -6.79
CA PHE A 191 17.04 -15.00 -7.06
C PHE A 191 17.96 -16.11 -6.52
N ASP A 192 17.41 -17.26 -6.10
CA ASP A 192 18.15 -18.38 -5.49
C ASP A 192 19.00 -17.94 -4.27
N VAL A 193 18.54 -16.92 -3.53
CA VAL A 193 19.18 -16.44 -2.30
C VAL A 193 18.53 -17.12 -1.09
N PRO A 194 19.30 -17.71 -0.17
CA PRO A 194 18.75 -18.33 1.03
C PRO A 194 17.93 -17.35 1.88
N VAL A 195 16.76 -17.77 2.31
CA VAL A 195 15.88 -16.97 3.20
C VAL A 195 16.43 -17.07 4.63
N PRO A 196 16.75 -15.93 5.29
CA PRO A 196 17.26 -15.93 6.66
C PRO A 196 16.21 -16.48 7.66
N GLU A 197 16.65 -17.20 8.70
CA GLU A 197 15.78 -17.76 9.75
C GLU A 197 15.01 -16.68 10.53
N SER A 198 15.55 -15.46 10.63
CA SER A 198 14.88 -14.32 11.24
C SER A 198 13.64 -13.84 10.45
N MET A 199 13.57 -14.13 9.16
CA MET A 199 12.46 -13.76 8.29
C MET A 199 11.28 -14.73 8.51
N LYS A 200 10.12 -14.21 8.92
CA LYS A 200 8.96 -15.02 9.29
C LYS A 200 7.99 -15.27 8.13
N GLY A 201 8.10 -14.53 7.05
CA GLY A 201 7.38 -14.79 5.80
C GLY A 201 7.88 -16.07 5.12
N LYS A 202 7.11 -16.54 4.15
CA LYS A 202 7.41 -17.77 3.38
C LYS A 202 7.35 -17.46 1.89
N SER A 203 8.20 -18.10 1.08
CA SER A 203 8.11 -17.99 -0.38
C SER A 203 6.73 -18.44 -0.88
N LEU A 204 6.14 -17.65 -1.76
CA LEU A 204 4.86 -17.93 -2.38
C LEU A 204 4.97 -18.82 -3.64
N LYS A 205 6.15 -19.32 -3.96
CA LYS A 205 6.38 -20.14 -5.16
C LYS A 205 5.35 -21.27 -5.30
N GLN A 206 5.17 -22.09 -4.27
CA GLN A 206 4.20 -23.19 -4.29
C GLN A 206 2.74 -22.69 -4.35
N THR A 207 2.44 -21.58 -3.70
CA THR A 207 1.11 -20.97 -3.80
C THR A 207 0.84 -20.48 -5.23
N ILE A 208 1.81 -19.86 -5.88
CA ILE A 208 1.70 -19.42 -7.27
C ILE A 208 1.48 -20.60 -8.20
N GLU A 209 2.24 -21.68 -8.03
CA GLU A 209 2.20 -22.85 -8.91
C GLU A 209 0.91 -23.67 -8.75
N THR A 210 0.48 -23.95 -7.53
CA THR A 210 -0.52 -25.00 -7.22
C THR A 210 -1.57 -24.59 -6.18
N ASP A 211 -1.59 -23.35 -5.72
CA ASP A 211 -2.41 -22.88 -4.58
C ASP A 211 -2.12 -23.63 -3.27
N THR A 212 -0.91 -24.16 -3.11
CA THR A 212 -0.49 -24.79 -1.85
C THR A 212 -0.39 -23.73 -0.76
N PRO A 213 -1.10 -23.87 0.37
CA PRO A 213 -1.09 -22.89 1.43
C PRO A 213 0.30 -22.76 2.10
N VAL A 214 0.77 -21.55 2.32
CA VAL A 214 1.94 -21.27 3.16
C VAL A 214 1.55 -21.12 4.63
N ARG A 215 0.26 -20.91 4.92
CA ARG A 215 -0.36 -20.85 6.25
C ARG A 215 -1.85 -21.13 6.20
N GLU A 216 -2.43 -21.51 7.32
CA GLU A 216 -3.87 -21.75 7.44
C GLU A 216 -4.58 -20.53 8.05
N GLU A 217 -3.86 -19.72 8.85
CA GLU A 217 -4.35 -18.49 9.46
C GLU A 217 -3.33 -17.37 9.35
N CYS A 218 -3.80 -16.12 9.49
CA CYS A 218 -2.93 -14.96 9.59
C CYS A 218 -3.35 -14.02 10.71
N ILE A 219 -2.36 -13.29 11.24
CA ILE A 219 -2.54 -12.26 12.26
C ILE A 219 -2.18 -10.91 11.64
N TYR A 220 -3.02 -9.91 11.89
CA TYR A 220 -2.79 -8.55 11.42
C TYR A 220 -3.39 -7.52 12.39
N GLY A 221 -2.99 -6.27 12.26
CA GLY A 221 -3.47 -5.19 13.11
C GLY A 221 -2.48 -4.03 13.16
N VAL A 222 -2.71 -3.13 14.11
CA VAL A 222 -1.83 -1.99 14.38
C VAL A 222 -1.27 -2.08 15.78
N HIS A 223 -0.02 -1.67 15.94
CA HIS A 223 0.64 -1.64 17.26
C HIS A 223 -0.17 -0.82 18.27
N GLY A 224 -0.49 -1.43 19.40
CA GLY A 224 -1.33 -0.82 20.42
C GLY A 224 -2.84 -0.84 20.17
N GLY A 225 -3.29 -1.36 19.02
CA GLY A 225 -4.69 -1.51 18.68
C GLY A 225 -5.21 -2.94 18.82
N HIS A 226 -6.26 -3.25 18.06
CA HIS A 226 -6.80 -4.60 17.99
C HIS A 226 -5.81 -5.55 17.30
N VAL A 227 -5.77 -6.79 17.79
CA VAL A 227 -5.13 -7.91 17.09
C VAL A 227 -6.22 -8.72 16.42
N ASN A 228 -6.12 -8.90 15.12
CA ASN A 228 -7.07 -9.65 14.33
C ASN A 228 -6.44 -10.96 13.87
N MET A 229 -7.25 -12.01 13.82
CA MET A 229 -6.89 -13.31 13.24
C MET A 229 -7.92 -13.66 12.17
N TYR A 230 -7.45 -14.17 11.03
CA TYR A 230 -8.28 -14.65 9.93
C TYR A 230 -7.86 -16.07 9.55
N ASP A 231 -8.85 -16.98 9.44
CA ASP A 231 -8.68 -18.40 9.15
C ASP A 231 -9.13 -18.81 7.73
N GLY A 232 -9.33 -17.83 6.85
CA GLY A 232 -9.87 -18.05 5.50
C GLY A 232 -11.40 -17.91 5.41
N LYS A 233 -12.11 -17.88 6.53
CA LYS A 233 -13.57 -17.78 6.59
C LYS A 233 -14.05 -16.75 7.60
N TYR A 234 -13.45 -16.72 8.77
CA TYR A 234 -13.85 -15.84 9.88
C TYR A 234 -12.72 -14.92 10.29
N THR A 235 -13.09 -13.71 10.67
CA THR A 235 -12.16 -12.76 11.30
C THR A 235 -12.53 -12.64 12.78
N TYR A 236 -11.58 -12.92 13.66
CA TYR A 236 -11.67 -12.64 15.09
C TYR A 236 -10.88 -11.38 15.42
N MET A 237 -11.55 -10.38 15.99
CA MET A 237 -10.95 -9.09 16.38
C MET A 237 -10.86 -9.02 17.90
N LYS A 238 -9.65 -9.03 18.44
CA LYS A 238 -9.39 -8.95 19.87
C LYS A 238 -8.94 -7.56 20.27
N ALA A 239 -9.74 -6.87 21.06
CA ALA A 239 -9.35 -5.59 21.66
C ALA A 239 -8.22 -5.77 22.68
N PRO A 240 -7.45 -4.70 22.98
CA PRO A 240 -6.53 -4.68 24.09
C PRO A 240 -7.22 -5.07 25.41
N ALA A 241 -6.50 -5.78 26.29
CA ALA A 241 -7.06 -6.26 27.56
C ALA A 241 -7.45 -5.10 28.51
N PHE A 242 -6.76 -3.99 28.42
CA PHE A 242 -7.00 -2.79 29.22
C PHE A 242 -7.14 -1.58 28.32
N LYS A 243 -8.00 -0.62 28.71
CA LYS A 243 -8.24 0.61 27.96
C LYS A 243 -6.96 1.42 27.74
N GLU A 244 -6.10 1.47 28.74
CA GLU A 244 -4.82 2.19 28.69
C GLU A 244 -3.79 1.49 27.81
N ASN A 245 -3.89 0.18 27.63
CA ASN A 245 -3.00 -0.67 26.84
C ASN A 245 -1.52 -0.33 27.01
N LYS A 246 -1.06 -0.28 28.26
CA LYS A 246 0.31 0.10 28.62
C LYS A 246 1.00 -1.01 29.43
N PRO A 247 2.35 -1.10 29.37
CA PRO A 247 3.25 -0.32 28.53
C PRO A 247 3.26 -0.79 27.08
N LEU A 248 3.49 0.15 26.14
CA LEU A 248 3.75 -0.16 24.73
C LEU A 248 5.19 0.25 24.42
N TYR A 249 5.96 -0.69 23.88
CA TYR A 249 7.36 -0.49 23.53
C TYR A 249 7.56 -0.56 22.03
N ASN A 250 8.27 0.42 21.49
CA ASN A 250 8.85 0.39 20.16
C ASN A 250 10.37 0.34 20.29
N TYR A 251 10.98 -0.58 19.57
CA TYR A 251 12.44 -0.71 19.51
C TYR A 251 12.93 -0.10 18.20
N THR A 252 13.89 0.82 18.28
CA THR A 252 14.44 1.50 17.11
C THR A 252 15.91 1.80 17.32
N LEU A 253 16.68 1.72 16.23
CA LEU A 253 18.07 2.20 16.18
C LEU A 253 18.12 3.71 15.85
N MET A 254 17.00 4.33 15.52
CA MET A 254 16.92 5.77 15.21
C MET A 254 16.72 6.56 16.51
N PRO A 255 17.56 7.57 16.81
CA PRO A 255 17.45 8.37 18.02
C PRO A 255 16.34 9.44 17.89
N MET A 256 15.16 9.02 17.45
CA MET A 256 14.05 9.95 17.21
C MET A 256 12.69 9.29 17.34
N HIS A 257 11.71 10.03 17.82
CA HIS A 257 10.30 9.74 17.66
C HIS A 257 9.89 9.94 16.20
N MET A 258 8.67 9.51 15.82
CA MET A 258 8.22 9.62 14.42
C MET A 258 8.39 11.03 13.81
N ASN A 259 8.28 12.09 14.60
CA ASN A 259 8.30 13.47 14.11
C ASN A 259 9.14 14.45 14.96
N LYS A 260 9.93 13.96 15.89
CA LYS A 260 10.86 14.76 16.70
C LYS A 260 12.00 13.90 17.23
N LEU A 261 13.14 14.51 17.49
CA LEU A 261 14.27 13.85 18.13
C LEU A 261 13.94 13.46 19.57
N PHE A 262 14.58 12.41 20.08
CA PHE A 262 14.63 12.15 21.50
C PHE A 262 15.30 13.31 22.25
N SER A 263 14.82 13.59 23.44
CA SER A 263 15.55 14.47 24.36
C SER A 263 16.80 13.78 24.89
N ILE A 264 17.75 14.57 25.39
CA ILE A 264 18.97 14.01 26.01
C ILE A 264 18.62 13.08 27.17
N ASP A 265 17.60 13.43 27.95
CA ASP A 265 17.15 12.61 29.09
C ASP A 265 16.59 11.25 28.68
N GLU A 266 16.02 11.14 27.47
CA GLU A 266 15.50 9.87 26.96
C GLU A 266 16.59 8.93 26.46
N ILE A 267 17.79 9.45 26.13
CA ILE A 267 18.87 8.65 25.52
C ILE A 267 20.15 8.57 26.37
N LYS A 268 20.25 9.34 27.46
CA LYS A 268 21.49 9.41 28.29
C LYS A 268 21.93 8.08 28.90
N ASP A 269 20.97 7.16 29.14
CA ASP A 269 21.20 5.86 29.76
C ASP A 269 21.10 4.71 28.76
N VAL A 270 21.08 4.99 27.44
CA VAL A 270 21.04 3.99 26.39
C VAL A 270 22.45 3.45 26.14
N GLU A 271 22.67 2.16 26.47
CA GLU A 271 23.87 1.47 26.07
C GLU A 271 23.76 1.07 24.58
N LEU A 272 24.75 1.45 23.79
CA LEU A 272 24.85 0.98 22.41
C LEU A 272 25.47 -0.42 22.44
N SER A 273 24.72 -1.41 21.94
CA SER A 273 25.32 -2.72 21.66
C SER A 273 26.23 -2.60 20.42
N GLU A 274 27.43 -3.20 20.50
CA GLU A 274 28.32 -3.36 19.36
C GLU A 274 27.70 -4.22 18.25
#